data_811b3e56b466153c6be70309d0b27494
#
_entry.id   811b3e56b466153c6be70309d0b27494
#
_cell.length_a   1.000
_cell.length_b   1.000
_cell.length_c   1.000
_cell.angle_alpha   90.00
_cell.angle_beta   90.00
_cell.angle_gamma   90.00
#
_symmetry.space_group_name_H-M   'P 1'
#
loop_
_entity.id
_entity.type
_entity.pdbx_description
1 polymer ?
#
loop_
_entity_poly.entity_id
_entity_poly.type
_entity_poly.pdbx_seq_one_letter_code
_entity_poly.pdbx_strand_id
1 'polypeptide(L)'
;MKKISQHYLFVILILTVFFSCSEDSDTSPTPIDTNTNIAAAQFLEVSYGNHNDQVYDIYLPENRDENTKVLILVHGGGWTSGDKAEMDPYKTIAQEELPSYVIVNINYRLASQGISPFPMQLNDITSVINHLKTNQSNYIISQEYGFVGVSAGAHLSMLWSYNYDTENNVNMVASIVGPTNFTDPAYASIVNPVFLFYGVTPSVEFAELYSPYHQVKVISPPTTLFYGGMDPLIPNSQGEEMDARLTVLNIDHEFSFYPNEGHGWIGINLLDTWTKLKAFIETHH
;
A
#
# COMPACT_ATOMS: atom_id res chain seq x y z
N MET A 1 -79.47 19.21 -33.88
CA MET A 1 -80.04 20.35 -34.70
C MET A 1 -78.91 21.36 -34.89
N LYS A 2 -78.75 21.78 -36.15
CA LYS A 2 -78.01 22.89 -36.76
C LYS A 2 -76.48 22.78 -36.61
N LYS A 3 -75.73 22.42 -37.67
CA LYS A 3 -75.49 22.95 -39.05
C LYS A 3 -74.82 24.32 -39.00
N ILE A 4 -73.72 24.36 -39.78
CA ILE A 4 -73.24 25.37 -40.74
C ILE A 4 -71.88 25.92 -40.27
N SER A 5 -70.81 26.11 -41.07
CA SER A 5 -70.47 25.97 -42.47
C SER A 5 -69.07 26.53 -42.64
N GLN A 6 -68.22 25.76 -43.34
CA GLN A 6 -67.21 26.20 -44.33
C GLN A 6 -66.92 27.70 -44.47
N HIS A 7 -65.61 28.04 -44.53
CA HIS A 7 -65.05 28.76 -45.66
C HIS A 7 -63.55 28.55 -45.76
N TYR A 8 -63.12 28.08 -46.91
CA TYR A 8 -61.71 27.97 -47.35
C TYR A 8 -61.19 29.36 -47.70
N LEU A 9 -59.97 29.70 -47.32
CA LEU A 9 -59.23 30.76 -47.97
C LEU A 9 -57.79 30.25 -48.31
N PHE A 10 -57.65 30.08 -49.64
CA PHE A 10 -56.39 29.75 -50.28
C PHE A 10 -55.50 31.01 -50.29
N VAL A 11 -54.31 31.01 -49.71
CA VAL A 11 -53.29 32.03 -49.93
C VAL A 11 -52.06 31.36 -50.51
N ILE A 12 -51.86 31.61 -51.78
CA ILE A 12 -50.58 31.24 -52.47
C ILE A 12 -49.49 32.21 -52.02
N LEU A 13 -48.45 31.70 -51.47
CA LEU A 13 -47.22 32.49 -51.19
C LEU A 13 -46.05 31.98 -52.02
N ILE A 14 -45.55 32.90 -52.81
CA ILE A 14 -44.50 32.74 -53.81
C ILE A 14 -43.18 32.41 -53.16
N LEU A 15 -42.51 31.32 -53.63
CA LEU A 15 -41.15 30.93 -53.24
C LEU A 15 -40.17 31.86 -53.95
N THR A 16 -39.45 32.67 -53.20
CA THR A 16 -38.21 33.31 -53.65
C THR A 16 -37.00 32.54 -53.10
N VAL A 17 -36.30 31.85 -53.97
CA VAL A 17 -35.06 31.15 -53.65
C VAL A 17 -33.94 32.18 -53.65
N PHE A 18 -33.38 32.45 -52.48
CA PHE A 18 -32.09 33.14 -52.38
C PHE A 18 -31.02 32.09 -52.23
N PHE A 19 -30.18 31.94 -53.24
CA PHE A 19 -28.85 31.28 -53.08
C PHE A 19 -27.98 32.23 -52.29
N SER A 20 -27.67 31.86 -51.06
CA SER A 20 -26.56 32.42 -50.30
C SER A 20 -25.46 31.42 -50.28
N CYS A 21 -24.30 31.76 -50.88
CA CYS A 21 -23.06 31.10 -50.64
C CYS A 21 -22.71 31.26 -49.16
N SER A 22 -22.66 30.17 -48.41
CA SER A 22 -22.02 30.15 -47.09
C SER A 22 -20.56 29.77 -47.24
N GLU A 23 -19.70 30.63 -46.80
CA GLU A 23 -18.28 30.39 -46.58
C GLU A 23 -18.12 29.14 -45.68
N ASP A 24 -17.20 28.27 -46.08
CA ASP A 24 -16.72 27.17 -45.26
C ASP A 24 -16.10 27.73 -43.97
N SER A 25 -16.84 27.70 -42.88
CA SER A 25 -16.26 27.87 -41.56
C SER A 25 -15.57 26.58 -41.17
N ASP A 26 -14.26 26.59 -41.30
CA ASP A 26 -13.36 25.60 -40.79
C ASP A 26 -13.52 25.56 -39.23
N THR A 27 -14.51 24.80 -38.76
CA THR A 27 -14.61 24.49 -37.34
C THR A 27 -13.62 23.40 -37.04
N SER A 28 -12.38 23.82 -36.73
CA SER A 28 -11.46 22.97 -35.99
C SER A 28 -12.21 22.39 -34.78
N PRO A 29 -12.17 21.08 -34.54
CA PRO A 29 -12.81 20.53 -33.35
C PRO A 29 -12.17 21.19 -32.13
N THR A 30 -12.99 21.86 -31.33
CA THR A 30 -12.56 22.34 -30.01
C THR A 30 -11.93 21.14 -29.29
N PRO A 31 -10.72 21.27 -28.72
CA PRO A 31 -10.16 20.22 -27.90
C PRO A 31 -11.20 19.84 -26.84
N ILE A 32 -11.60 18.59 -26.81
CA ILE A 32 -12.37 18.07 -25.70
C ILE A 32 -11.48 18.26 -24.48
N ASP A 33 -11.86 19.14 -23.57
CA ASP A 33 -11.21 19.28 -22.27
C ASP A 33 -11.46 17.97 -21.52
N THR A 34 -10.49 17.04 -21.64
CA THR A 34 -10.49 15.74 -20.96
C THR A 34 -10.07 15.88 -19.50
N ASN A 35 -10.01 17.10 -18.98
CA ASN A 35 -9.69 17.36 -17.59
C ASN A 35 -10.92 17.04 -16.71
N THR A 36 -11.27 15.74 -16.61
CA THR A 36 -12.19 15.26 -15.58
C THR A 36 -11.45 15.39 -14.24
N ASN A 37 -11.71 16.49 -13.55
CA ASN A 37 -11.16 16.74 -12.23
C ASN A 37 -11.69 15.65 -11.26
N ILE A 38 -10.92 14.60 -11.05
CA ILE A 38 -11.29 13.49 -10.17
C ILE A 38 -11.09 13.97 -8.74
N ALA A 39 -12.17 14.07 -7.98
CA ALA A 39 -12.11 14.48 -6.58
C ALA A 39 -11.41 13.43 -5.71
N ALA A 40 -10.76 13.90 -4.65
CA ALA A 40 -10.27 13.03 -3.59
C ALA A 40 -11.44 12.25 -2.96
N ALA A 41 -11.17 11.03 -2.52
CA ALA A 41 -12.15 10.18 -1.86
C ALA A 41 -11.50 9.34 -0.76
N GLN A 42 -12.31 8.86 0.18
CA GLN A 42 -11.85 7.88 1.16
C GLN A 42 -12.94 6.84 1.38
N PHE A 43 -12.52 5.61 1.60
CA PHE A 43 -13.40 4.52 2.00
C PHE A 43 -12.79 3.86 3.23
N LEU A 44 -13.54 3.82 4.32
CA LEU A 44 -13.12 3.27 5.59
C LEU A 44 -13.75 1.90 5.79
N GLU A 45 -13.07 1.02 6.53
CA GLU A 45 -13.56 -0.33 6.88
C GLU A 45 -13.94 -1.15 5.64
N VAL A 46 -13.18 -1.01 4.53
CA VAL A 46 -13.43 -1.79 3.32
C VAL A 46 -13.07 -3.24 3.57
N SER A 47 -14.05 -4.13 3.54
CA SER A 47 -13.84 -5.56 3.75
C SER A 47 -13.14 -6.20 2.53
N TYR A 48 -12.04 -6.92 2.78
CA TYR A 48 -11.34 -7.74 1.79
C TYR A 48 -11.46 -9.25 2.02
N GLY A 49 -12.22 -9.64 3.05
CA GLY A 49 -12.45 -11.03 3.44
C GLY A 49 -13.68 -11.19 4.33
N ASN A 50 -13.81 -12.36 4.95
CA ASN A 50 -15.00 -12.73 5.74
C ASN A 50 -14.80 -12.53 7.26
N HIS A 51 -13.59 -12.20 7.72
CA HIS A 51 -13.29 -11.95 9.13
C HIS A 51 -13.41 -10.45 9.44
N ASN A 52 -13.79 -10.11 10.68
CA ASN A 52 -13.95 -8.71 11.09
C ASN A 52 -12.64 -7.89 10.95
N ASP A 53 -11.48 -8.54 11.16
CA ASP A 53 -10.17 -7.88 11.03
C ASP A 53 -9.70 -7.82 9.56
N GLN A 54 -10.42 -8.44 8.62
CA GLN A 54 -10.06 -8.36 7.20
C GLN A 54 -10.66 -7.11 6.57
N VAL A 55 -10.19 -5.94 7.02
CA VAL A 55 -10.62 -4.62 6.56
C VAL A 55 -9.41 -3.72 6.31
N TYR A 56 -9.58 -2.76 5.44
CA TYR A 56 -8.62 -1.66 5.25
C TYR A 56 -9.34 -0.32 5.07
N ASP A 57 -8.61 0.76 5.32
CA ASP A 57 -9.00 2.10 4.90
C ASP A 57 -8.20 2.48 3.66
N ILE A 58 -8.84 3.12 2.69
CA ILE A 58 -8.18 3.63 1.50
C ILE A 58 -8.46 5.12 1.31
N TYR A 59 -7.41 5.87 1.04
CA TYR A 59 -7.43 7.31 0.83
C TYR A 59 -6.92 7.59 -0.58
N LEU A 60 -7.82 8.07 -1.42
CA LEU A 60 -7.60 8.30 -2.84
C LEU A 60 -7.34 9.78 -3.08
N PRO A 61 -6.21 10.17 -3.67
CA PRO A 61 -5.90 11.57 -3.97
C PRO A 61 -6.84 12.14 -5.04
N GLU A 62 -6.90 13.46 -5.13
CA GLU A 62 -7.50 14.13 -6.28
C GLU A 62 -6.67 13.94 -7.55
N ASN A 63 -7.28 14.11 -8.70
CA ASN A 63 -6.63 14.03 -10.01
C ASN A 63 -5.84 12.74 -10.28
N ARG A 64 -6.16 11.66 -9.56
CA ARG A 64 -5.54 10.34 -9.74
C ARG A 64 -5.86 9.75 -11.10
N ASP A 65 -5.00 8.90 -11.57
CA ASP A 65 -5.13 8.16 -12.81
C ASP A 65 -4.73 6.68 -12.63
N GLU A 66 -4.72 5.92 -13.71
CA GLU A 66 -4.36 4.50 -13.71
C GLU A 66 -2.89 4.22 -13.35
N ASN A 67 -2.04 5.25 -13.31
CA ASN A 67 -0.64 5.17 -12.92
C ASN A 67 -0.42 5.61 -11.47
N THR A 68 -1.48 6.04 -10.77
CA THR A 68 -1.38 6.50 -9.38
C THR A 68 -0.97 5.36 -8.47
N LYS A 69 0.20 5.48 -7.86
CA LYS A 69 0.86 4.44 -7.06
C LYS A 69 0.25 4.29 -5.67
N VAL A 70 0.41 3.11 -5.08
CA VAL A 70 -0.27 2.73 -3.83
C VAL A 70 0.75 2.44 -2.74
N LEU A 71 0.67 3.17 -1.64
CA LEU A 71 1.45 2.93 -0.43
C LEU A 71 0.59 2.20 0.61
N ILE A 72 1.04 0.99 1.01
CA ILE A 72 0.33 0.12 1.95
C ILE A 72 1.01 0.20 3.32
N LEU A 73 0.25 0.59 4.34
CA LEU A 73 0.70 0.70 5.72
C LEU A 73 0.28 -0.54 6.50
N VAL A 74 1.24 -1.16 7.21
CA VAL A 74 1.04 -2.42 7.94
C VAL A 74 1.48 -2.26 9.40
N HIS A 75 0.52 -2.37 10.32
CA HIS A 75 0.74 -2.16 11.75
C HIS A 75 1.57 -3.26 12.41
N GLY A 76 2.14 -2.95 13.58
CA GLY A 76 2.89 -3.86 14.44
C GLY A 76 1.99 -4.72 15.34
N GLY A 77 2.50 -5.03 16.56
CA GLY A 77 1.74 -5.72 17.60
C GLY A 77 2.08 -7.21 17.79
N GLY A 78 3.30 -7.64 17.42
CA GLY A 78 3.79 -9.01 17.67
C GLY A 78 2.90 -10.10 17.06
N TRP A 79 2.25 -9.80 15.96
CA TRP A 79 1.30 -10.66 15.23
C TRP A 79 -0.01 -10.98 15.99
N THR A 80 -0.15 -10.58 17.27
CA THR A 80 -1.31 -10.92 18.14
C THR A 80 -2.16 -9.74 18.54
N SER A 81 -1.71 -8.55 18.28
CA SER A 81 -2.38 -7.31 18.67
C SER A 81 -2.12 -6.22 17.66
N GLY A 82 -2.65 -5.04 17.90
CA GLY A 82 -2.50 -3.89 17.03
C GLY A 82 -3.74 -3.64 16.18
N ASP A 83 -3.75 -2.47 15.61
CA ASP A 83 -4.80 -1.99 14.71
C ASP A 83 -4.20 -1.00 13.70
N LYS A 84 -4.79 -0.90 12.52
CA LYS A 84 -4.39 0.06 11.48
C LYS A 84 -4.31 1.50 12.00
N ALA A 85 -5.08 1.86 13.03
CA ALA A 85 -5.03 3.18 13.65
C ALA A 85 -3.65 3.49 14.26
N GLU A 86 -2.84 2.49 14.59
CA GLU A 86 -1.46 2.70 15.07
C GLU A 86 -0.54 3.28 13.97
N MET A 87 -0.92 3.12 12.70
CA MET A 87 -0.22 3.70 11.56
C MET A 87 -0.68 5.13 11.21
N ASP A 88 -1.62 5.72 11.97
CA ASP A 88 -2.14 7.06 11.72
C ASP A 88 -1.06 8.17 11.65
N PRO A 89 0.02 8.15 12.43
CA PRO A 89 1.10 9.12 12.27
C PRO A 89 1.74 9.06 10.87
N TYR A 90 2.02 7.85 10.35
CA TYR A 90 2.58 7.66 9.01
C TYR A 90 1.56 7.98 7.92
N LYS A 91 0.31 7.56 8.11
CA LYS A 91 -0.79 7.88 7.18
C LYS A 91 -0.96 9.39 7.01
N THR A 92 -1.03 10.12 8.13
CA THR A 92 -1.30 11.55 8.12
C THR A 92 -0.20 12.32 7.40
N ILE A 93 1.06 12.05 7.75
CA ILE A 93 2.19 12.73 7.13
C ILE A 93 2.37 12.32 5.65
N ALA A 94 2.05 11.06 5.29
CA ALA A 94 2.05 10.61 3.90
C ALA A 94 0.98 11.33 3.06
N GLN A 95 -0.22 11.53 3.60
CA GLN A 95 -1.27 12.30 2.92
C GLN A 95 -0.88 13.76 2.70
N GLU A 96 -0.13 14.35 3.63
CA GLU A 96 0.33 15.74 3.54
C GLU A 96 1.51 15.90 2.58
N GLU A 97 2.49 14.98 2.61
CA GLU A 97 3.77 15.15 1.91
C GLU A 97 3.92 14.31 0.63
N LEU A 98 3.04 13.34 0.43
CA LEU A 98 2.95 12.50 -0.78
C LEU A 98 1.54 12.57 -1.37
N PRO A 99 1.04 13.79 -1.70
CA PRO A 99 -0.37 14.00 -2.05
C PRO A 99 -0.82 13.33 -3.36
N SER A 100 0.09 12.78 -4.14
CA SER A 100 -0.21 12.01 -5.37
C SER A 100 -0.31 10.51 -5.15
N TYR A 101 -0.07 10.03 -3.92
CA TYR A 101 -0.14 8.58 -3.62
C TYR A 101 -1.49 8.19 -3.05
N VAL A 102 -1.93 6.99 -3.40
CA VAL A 102 -3.01 6.31 -2.66
C VAL A 102 -2.41 5.72 -1.38
N ILE A 103 -3.07 5.96 -0.27
CA ILE A 103 -2.67 5.36 1.01
C ILE A 103 -3.69 4.28 1.38
N VAL A 104 -3.22 3.06 1.61
CA VAL A 104 -4.03 1.93 2.09
C VAL A 104 -3.52 1.52 3.46
N ASN A 105 -4.36 1.63 4.47
CA ASN A 105 -4.01 1.29 5.85
C ASN A 105 -4.77 0.02 6.26
N ILE A 106 -4.05 -1.08 6.50
CA ILE A 106 -4.66 -2.41 6.60
C ILE A 106 -4.70 -2.93 8.04
N ASN A 107 -5.79 -3.62 8.38
CA ASN A 107 -5.83 -4.61 9.43
C ASN A 107 -5.61 -6.00 8.83
N TYR A 108 -5.19 -6.95 9.63
CA TYR A 108 -5.06 -8.37 9.31
C TYR A 108 -5.46 -9.21 10.52
N ARG A 109 -5.86 -10.45 10.29
CA ARG A 109 -6.25 -11.37 11.38
C ARG A 109 -5.11 -11.56 12.37
N LEU A 110 -5.42 -11.46 13.64
CA LEU A 110 -4.45 -11.59 14.71
C LEU A 110 -4.26 -13.04 15.12
N ALA A 111 -3.02 -13.44 15.38
CA ALA A 111 -2.70 -14.72 15.98
C ALA A 111 -3.14 -14.75 17.45
N SER A 112 -3.35 -15.95 17.97
CA SER A 112 -3.73 -16.17 19.37
C SER A 112 -3.22 -17.52 19.84
N GLN A 113 -3.53 -17.89 21.07
CA GLN A 113 -3.15 -19.21 21.59
C GLN A 113 -3.65 -20.34 20.67
N GLY A 114 -2.71 -21.11 20.15
CA GLY A 114 -2.98 -22.22 19.23
C GLY A 114 -3.35 -21.81 17.80
N ILE A 115 -3.31 -20.52 17.48
CA ILE A 115 -3.55 -19.98 16.13
C ILE A 115 -2.31 -19.26 15.65
N SER A 116 -1.59 -19.89 14.70
CA SER A 116 -0.37 -19.36 14.11
C SER A 116 -0.63 -18.12 13.25
N PRO A 117 0.25 -17.11 13.30
CA PRO A 117 0.21 -15.99 12.37
C PRO A 117 0.51 -16.43 10.93
N PHE A 118 1.28 -17.48 10.76
CA PHE A 118 1.75 -17.93 9.45
C PHE A 118 1.12 -19.28 9.04
N PRO A 119 0.67 -19.39 7.79
CA PRO A 119 0.65 -18.41 6.71
C PRO A 119 -0.56 -17.45 6.75
N MET A 120 -1.37 -17.43 7.81
CA MET A 120 -2.66 -16.72 7.89
C MET A 120 -2.54 -15.24 7.53
N GLN A 121 -1.62 -14.52 8.15
CA GLN A 121 -1.46 -13.06 7.94
C GLN A 121 -0.85 -12.74 6.56
N LEU A 122 0.00 -13.61 6.02
CA LEU A 122 0.52 -13.47 4.66
C LEU A 122 -0.58 -13.67 3.61
N ASN A 123 -1.51 -14.61 3.87
CA ASN A 123 -2.69 -14.80 3.04
C ASN A 123 -3.64 -13.60 3.11
N ASP A 124 -3.68 -12.90 4.24
CA ASP A 124 -4.46 -11.67 4.38
C ASP A 124 -3.87 -10.55 3.51
N ILE A 125 -2.56 -10.35 3.52
CA ILE A 125 -1.90 -9.40 2.62
C ILE A 125 -2.17 -9.77 1.15
N THR A 126 -2.08 -11.06 0.80
CA THR A 126 -2.44 -11.54 -0.54
C THR A 126 -3.89 -11.17 -0.90
N SER A 127 -4.81 -11.30 0.06
CA SER A 127 -6.22 -10.95 -0.15
C SER A 127 -6.42 -9.45 -0.33
N VAL A 128 -5.68 -8.61 0.40
CA VAL A 128 -5.67 -7.14 0.19
C VAL A 128 -5.21 -6.80 -1.22
N ILE A 129 -4.07 -7.34 -1.65
CA ILE A 129 -3.54 -7.09 -3.00
C ILE A 129 -4.55 -7.52 -4.08
N ASN A 130 -5.13 -8.71 -3.94
CA ASN A 130 -6.15 -9.20 -4.89
C ASN A 130 -7.41 -8.32 -4.90
N HIS A 131 -7.83 -7.80 -3.73
CA HIS A 131 -8.97 -6.90 -3.64
C HIS A 131 -8.67 -5.55 -4.29
N LEU A 132 -7.48 -4.99 -4.10
CA LEU A 132 -7.04 -3.76 -4.77
C LEU A 132 -6.97 -3.95 -6.29
N LYS A 133 -6.40 -5.07 -6.79
CA LYS A 133 -6.38 -5.41 -8.21
C LYS A 133 -7.78 -5.53 -8.80
N THR A 134 -8.69 -6.20 -8.11
CA THR A 134 -10.09 -6.37 -8.56
C THR A 134 -10.83 -5.03 -8.65
N ASN A 135 -10.51 -4.10 -7.76
CA ASN A 135 -11.14 -2.77 -7.71
C ASN A 135 -10.30 -1.67 -8.37
N GLN A 136 -9.22 -2.01 -9.06
CA GLN A 136 -8.29 -1.07 -9.67
C GLN A 136 -9.00 0.02 -10.49
N SER A 137 -9.90 -0.37 -11.38
CA SER A 137 -10.64 0.58 -12.22
C SER A 137 -11.63 1.45 -11.43
N ASN A 138 -12.21 0.92 -10.35
CA ASN A 138 -13.12 1.69 -9.49
C ASN A 138 -12.38 2.73 -8.67
N TYR A 139 -11.19 2.40 -8.18
CA TYR A 139 -10.33 3.30 -7.42
C TYR A 139 -9.50 4.21 -8.33
N ILE A 140 -9.31 3.83 -9.59
CA ILE A 140 -8.44 4.52 -10.57
C ILE A 140 -7.02 4.60 -10.02
N ILE A 141 -6.37 3.44 -9.91
CA ILE A 141 -5.04 3.26 -9.32
C ILE A 141 -4.19 2.32 -10.17
N SER A 142 -2.88 2.35 -9.98
CA SER A 142 -1.96 1.37 -10.58
C SER A 142 -1.95 0.03 -9.83
N GLN A 143 -1.19 -0.94 -10.34
CA GLN A 143 -0.81 -2.16 -9.63
C GLN A 143 0.63 -2.10 -9.12
N GLU A 144 1.13 -0.91 -8.87
CA GLU A 144 2.44 -0.67 -8.26
C GLU A 144 2.25 -0.39 -6.77
N TYR A 145 2.88 -1.19 -5.93
CA TYR A 145 2.72 -1.15 -4.48
C TYR A 145 4.04 -0.84 -3.78
N GLY A 146 3.99 0.04 -2.79
CA GLY A 146 5.04 0.22 -1.80
C GLY A 146 4.52 -0.20 -0.42
N PHE A 147 5.35 -0.85 0.39
CA PHE A 147 4.98 -1.22 1.76
C PHE A 147 5.74 -0.38 2.79
N VAL A 148 5.03 0.10 3.81
CA VAL A 148 5.60 0.66 5.04
C VAL A 148 5.06 -0.13 6.22
N GLY A 149 5.92 -0.88 6.88
CA GLY A 149 5.55 -1.69 8.03
C GLY A 149 6.32 -1.34 9.29
N VAL A 150 5.68 -1.57 10.43
CA VAL A 150 6.28 -1.39 11.75
C VAL A 150 6.32 -2.73 12.47
N SER A 151 7.46 -3.12 13.08
CA SER A 151 7.60 -4.32 13.89
C SER A 151 7.11 -5.60 13.19
N ALA A 152 6.11 -6.29 13.71
CA ALA A 152 5.48 -7.45 13.05
C ALA A 152 4.95 -7.11 11.66
N GLY A 153 4.41 -5.91 11.44
CA GLY A 153 3.97 -5.44 10.12
C GLY A 153 5.12 -5.25 9.13
N ALA A 154 6.28 -4.80 9.59
CA ALA A 154 7.48 -4.71 8.78
C ALA A 154 7.98 -6.10 8.35
N HIS A 155 7.98 -7.06 9.28
CA HIS A 155 8.28 -8.45 8.97
C HIS A 155 7.33 -9.01 7.90
N LEU A 156 6.02 -8.83 8.08
CA LEU A 156 5.01 -9.30 7.13
C LEU A 156 5.19 -8.65 5.74
N SER A 157 5.47 -7.35 5.70
CA SER A 157 5.72 -6.59 4.47
C SER A 157 6.93 -7.11 3.71
N MET A 158 8.08 -7.28 4.39
CA MET A 158 9.28 -7.83 3.78
C MET A 158 9.07 -9.27 3.31
N LEU A 159 8.53 -10.13 4.16
CA LEU A 159 8.35 -11.54 3.84
C LEU A 159 7.39 -11.74 2.67
N TRP A 160 6.29 -10.98 2.65
CA TRP A 160 5.33 -11.04 1.55
C TRP A 160 5.97 -10.58 0.23
N SER A 161 6.65 -9.44 0.24
CA SER A 161 7.28 -8.87 -0.95
C SER A 161 8.40 -9.74 -1.52
N TYR A 162 9.13 -10.47 -0.67
CA TYR A 162 10.25 -11.30 -1.12
C TYR A 162 9.83 -12.69 -1.60
N ASN A 163 8.70 -13.22 -1.11
CA ASN A 163 8.35 -14.62 -1.37
C ASN A 163 6.94 -14.85 -1.89
N TYR A 164 6.02 -13.89 -1.75
CA TYR A 164 4.61 -14.04 -2.15
C TYR A 164 4.23 -13.12 -3.31
N ASP A 165 4.98 -12.06 -3.59
CA ASP A 165 4.80 -11.22 -4.77
C ASP A 165 5.33 -11.94 -6.01
N THR A 166 4.48 -12.77 -6.62
CA THR A 166 4.84 -13.56 -7.81
C THR A 166 4.78 -12.76 -9.11
N GLU A 167 4.23 -11.56 -9.08
CA GLU A 167 4.06 -10.70 -10.25
C GLU A 167 5.05 -9.52 -10.28
N ASN A 168 5.86 -9.37 -9.22
CA ASN A 168 6.81 -8.26 -9.02
C ASN A 168 6.12 -6.88 -9.08
N ASN A 169 5.00 -6.76 -8.39
CA ASN A 169 4.24 -5.50 -8.32
C ASN A 169 4.69 -4.60 -7.15
N VAL A 170 5.55 -5.10 -6.26
CA VAL A 170 6.11 -4.31 -5.16
C VAL A 170 7.38 -3.61 -5.61
N ASN A 171 7.35 -2.28 -5.58
CA ASN A 171 8.47 -1.44 -6.00
C ASN A 171 9.42 -1.13 -4.86
N MET A 172 8.95 -1.11 -3.61
CA MET A 172 9.79 -0.88 -2.44
C MET A 172 9.17 -1.42 -1.14
N VAL A 173 10.02 -1.67 -0.14
CA VAL A 173 9.61 -2.02 1.23
C VAL A 173 10.35 -1.15 2.23
N ALA A 174 9.62 -0.57 3.18
CA ALA A 174 10.19 0.09 4.36
C ALA A 174 9.89 -0.75 5.61
N SER A 175 10.94 -1.09 6.33
CA SER A 175 10.92 -1.85 7.57
C SER A 175 11.35 -0.97 8.75
N ILE A 176 10.43 -0.67 9.64
CA ILE A 176 10.72 0.05 10.87
C ILE A 176 10.69 -0.97 12.01
N VAL A 177 11.85 -1.23 12.62
CA VAL A 177 12.09 -2.19 13.70
C VAL A 177 11.53 -3.59 13.46
N GLY A 178 11.56 -4.04 12.19
CA GLY A 178 11.02 -5.34 11.80
C GLY A 178 11.96 -6.50 12.09
N PRO A 179 11.49 -7.63 12.66
CA PRO A 179 12.32 -8.84 12.73
C PRO A 179 12.56 -9.40 11.32
N THR A 180 13.78 -9.87 11.08
CA THR A 180 14.22 -10.33 9.75
C THR A 180 14.70 -11.77 9.73
N ASN A 181 15.31 -12.25 10.83
CA ASN A 181 15.94 -13.56 10.89
C ASN A 181 15.55 -14.33 12.17
N PHE A 182 14.68 -15.31 12.04
CA PHE A 182 14.26 -16.17 13.16
C PHE A 182 15.30 -17.25 13.51
N THR A 183 16.33 -17.43 12.66
CA THR A 183 17.45 -18.34 12.95
C THR A 183 18.57 -17.65 13.72
N ASP A 184 18.55 -16.33 13.88
CA ASP A 184 19.47 -15.59 14.75
C ASP A 184 19.30 -16.03 16.22
N PRO A 185 20.33 -16.57 16.89
CA PRO A 185 20.22 -17.04 18.26
C PRO A 185 19.76 -15.97 19.26
N ALA A 186 20.14 -14.71 19.04
CA ALA A 186 19.73 -13.60 19.89
C ALA A 186 18.23 -13.39 19.82
N TYR A 187 17.65 -13.38 18.63
CA TYR A 187 16.21 -13.22 18.44
C TYR A 187 15.42 -14.50 18.69
N ALA A 188 15.93 -15.65 18.32
CA ALA A 188 15.28 -16.94 18.56
C ALA A 188 14.96 -17.16 20.05
N SER A 189 15.82 -16.69 20.96
CA SER A 189 15.58 -16.76 22.41
C SER A 189 14.36 -15.93 22.85
N ILE A 190 14.01 -14.89 22.13
CA ILE A 190 12.88 -14.00 22.40
C ILE A 190 11.60 -14.54 21.73
N VAL A 191 11.69 -14.94 20.46
CA VAL A 191 10.50 -15.23 19.64
C VAL A 191 10.02 -16.68 19.74
N ASN A 192 10.89 -17.64 20.05
CA ASN A 192 10.48 -19.06 20.14
C ASN A 192 9.41 -19.33 21.21
N PRO A 193 9.44 -18.72 22.42
CA PRO A 193 8.34 -18.85 23.37
C PRO A 193 7.01 -18.30 22.81
N VAL A 194 7.07 -17.27 21.98
CA VAL A 194 5.90 -16.68 21.33
C VAL A 194 5.32 -17.63 20.29
N PHE A 195 6.16 -18.29 19.49
CA PHE A 195 5.70 -19.31 18.54
C PHE A 195 5.09 -20.53 19.22
N LEU A 196 5.66 -20.99 20.35
CA LEU A 196 5.06 -22.05 21.15
C LEU A 196 3.66 -21.68 21.67
N PHE A 197 3.47 -20.42 22.07
CA PHE A 197 2.14 -19.92 22.47
C PHE A 197 1.13 -19.98 21.30
N TYR A 198 1.57 -19.73 20.07
CA TYR A 198 0.74 -19.89 18.86
C TYR A 198 0.50 -21.35 18.44
N GLY A 199 1.02 -22.33 19.21
CA GLY A 199 0.91 -23.74 18.87
C GLY A 199 1.88 -24.20 17.79
N VAL A 200 2.91 -23.40 17.52
CA VAL A 200 3.97 -23.71 16.56
C VAL A 200 5.20 -24.21 17.32
N THR A 201 5.70 -25.39 16.97
CA THR A 201 7.02 -25.86 17.43
C THR A 201 8.07 -25.25 16.51
N PRO A 202 8.92 -24.34 17.00
CA PRO A 202 9.98 -23.75 16.17
C PRO A 202 10.94 -24.82 15.70
N SER A 203 11.09 -24.95 14.37
CA SER A 203 12.14 -25.75 13.75
C SER A 203 13.01 -24.82 12.88
N VAL A 204 14.17 -25.30 12.45
CA VAL A 204 15.04 -24.54 11.55
C VAL A 204 14.29 -24.24 10.26
N GLU A 205 13.59 -25.22 9.71
CA GLU A 205 12.83 -25.08 8.47
C GLU A 205 11.70 -24.04 8.61
N PHE A 206 10.99 -24.03 9.76
CA PHE A 206 9.99 -23.00 10.05
C PHE A 206 10.63 -21.62 10.16
N ALA A 207 11.74 -21.50 10.89
CA ALA A 207 12.43 -20.26 11.07
C ALA A 207 12.97 -19.71 9.73
N GLU A 208 13.57 -20.56 8.89
CA GLU A 208 14.03 -20.18 7.55
C GLU A 208 12.87 -19.77 6.64
N LEU A 209 11.76 -20.54 6.63
CA LEU A 209 10.61 -20.30 5.76
C LEU A 209 9.96 -18.92 6.02
N TYR A 210 9.90 -18.52 7.29
CA TYR A 210 9.24 -17.28 7.68
C TYR A 210 10.20 -16.15 8.05
N SER A 211 11.47 -16.25 7.69
CA SER A 211 12.47 -15.17 7.85
C SER A 211 12.67 -14.40 6.55
N PRO A 212 12.39 -13.10 6.49
CA PRO A 212 12.75 -12.27 5.33
C PRO A 212 14.20 -12.44 4.87
N TYR A 213 15.13 -12.56 5.82
CA TYR A 213 16.57 -12.80 5.58
C TYR A 213 16.84 -14.02 4.68
N HIS A 214 16.10 -15.12 4.88
CA HIS A 214 16.25 -16.35 4.09
C HIS A 214 15.44 -16.31 2.78
N GLN A 215 14.40 -15.48 2.71
CA GLN A 215 13.50 -15.43 1.56
C GLN A 215 13.87 -14.35 0.53
N VAL A 216 14.72 -13.38 0.91
CA VAL A 216 15.17 -12.32 0.00
C VAL A 216 16.00 -12.89 -1.15
N LYS A 217 15.74 -12.42 -2.37
CA LYS A 217 16.33 -12.88 -3.64
C LYS A 217 16.86 -11.67 -4.41
N VAL A 218 17.72 -11.89 -5.39
CA VAL A 218 18.29 -10.83 -6.27
C VAL A 218 17.25 -9.98 -7.00
N ILE A 219 16.01 -10.48 -7.12
CA ILE A 219 14.89 -9.78 -7.76
C ILE A 219 13.95 -9.12 -6.74
N SER A 220 14.26 -9.23 -5.44
CA SER A 220 13.45 -8.59 -4.41
C SER A 220 13.50 -7.06 -4.52
N PRO A 221 12.43 -6.36 -4.13
CA PRO A 221 12.37 -4.91 -4.27
C PRO A 221 13.39 -4.19 -3.40
N PRO A 222 13.76 -2.96 -3.75
CA PRO A 222 14.51 -2.04 -2.91
C PRO A 222 13.93 -1.97 -1.50
N THR A 223 14.80 -1.92 -0.49
CA THR A 223 14.39 -2.02 0.92
C THR A 223 15.07 -0.98 1.79
N THR A 224 14.31 -0.21 2.57
CA THR A 224 14.88 0.67 3.60
C THR A 224 14.59 0.14 5.00
N LEU A 225 15.61 0.19 5.87
CA LEU A 225 15.64 -0.41 7.20
C LEU A 225 15.90 0.66 8.27
N PHE A 226 15.10 0.68 9.33
CA PHE A 226 15.25 1.60 10.46
C PHE A 226 15.25 0.82 11.77
N TYR A 227 16.32 0.97 12.59
CA TYR A 227 16.46 0.22 13.85
C TYR A 227 16.95 1.10 14.99
N GLY A 228 16.47 0.80 16.21
CA GLY A 228 16.90 1.42 17.45
C GLY A 228 17.94 0.58 18.20
N GLY A 229 19.04 1.22 18.66
CA GLY A 229 20.14 0.53 19.31
C GLY A 229 19.86 0.04 20.74
N MET A 230 18.77 0.55 21.35
CA MET A 230 18.33 0.16 22.70
C MET A 230 17.00 -0.61 22.65
N ASP A 231 16.66 -1.22 21.52
CA ASP A 231 15.44 -1.99 21.35
C ASP A 231 15.48 -3.28 22.19
N PRO A 232 14.57 -3.45 23.19
CA PRO A 232 14.53 -4.64 24.02
C PRO A 232 13.84 -5.85 23.36
N LEU A 233 13.17 -5.65 22.21
CA LEU A 233 12.38 -6.66 21.52
C LEU A 233 13.08 -7.20 20.27
N ILE A 234 13.74 -6.31 19.53
CA ILE A 234 14.39 -6.65 18.25
C ILE A 234 15.89 -6.38 18.39
N PRO A 235 16.72 -7.42 18.52
CA PRO A 235 18.17 -7.26 18.59
C PRO A 235 18.74 -6.53 17.37
N ASN A 236 19.81 -5.78 17.56
CA ASN A 236 20.50 -5.04 16.50
C ASN A 236 20.92 -5.92 15.33
N SER A 237 21.29 -7.18 15.63
CA SER A 237 21.63 -8.20 14.63
C SER A 237 20.58 -8.34 13.53
N GLN A 238 19.30 -8.13 13.84
CA GLN A 238 18.22 -8.25 12.86
C GLN A 238 18.36 -7.24 11.71
N GLY A 239 18.67 -6.00 12.03
CA GLY A 239 18.94 -4.96 11.02
C GLY A 239 20.29 -5.15 10.33
N GLU A 240 21.36 -5.40 11.11
CA GLU A 240 22.72 -5.54 10.62
C GLU A 240 22.89 -6.74 9.66
N GLU A 241 22.31 -7.89 9.99
CA GLU A 241 22.34 -9.08 9.13
C GLU A 241 21.55 -8.87 7.84
N MET A 242 20.40 -8.19 7.93
CA MET A 242 19.58 -7.91 6.74
C MET A 242 20.27 -6.92 5.80
N ASP A 243 20.87 -5.85 6.32
CA ASP A 243 21.68 -4.89 5.57
C ASP A 243 22.83 -5.59 4.83
N ALA A 244 23.59 -6.43 5.55
CA ALA A 244 24.66 -7.23 4.95
C ALA A 244 24.12 -8.19 3.86
N ARG A 245 22.94 -8.78 4.08
CA ARG A 245 22.33 -9.70 3.11
C ARG A 245 21.91 -8.99 1.84
N LEU A 246 21.27 -7.81 1.95
CA LEU A 246 20.87 -6.98 0.81
C LEU A 246 22.10 -6.51 0.01
N THR A 247 23.19 -6.11 0.72
CA THR A 247 24.49 -5.78 0.10
C THR A 247 25.04 -6.95 -0.74
N VAL A 248 25.07 -8.16 -0.19
CA VAL A 248 25.57 -9.35 -0.88
C VAL A 248 24.74 -9.67 -2.13
N LEU A 249 23.44 -9.44 -2.08
CA LEU A 249 22.52 -9.67 -3.20
C LEU A 249 22.47 -8.51 -4.20
N ASN A 250 23.19 -7.41 -3.92
CA ASN A 250 23.21 -6.18 -4.73
C ASN A 250 21.79 -5.62 -4.95
N ILE A 251 20.98 -5.63 -3.89
CA ILE A 251 19.65 -5.00 -3.88
C ILE A 251 19.84 -3.57 -3.36
N ASP A 252 19.20 -2.60 -4.01
CA ASP A 252 19.20 -1.22 -3.53
C ASP A 252 18.55 -1.14 -2.15
N HIS A 253 19.28 -0.59 -1.19
CA HIS A 253 18.78 -0.51 0.17
C HIS A 253 19.42 0.63 0.95
N GLU A 254 18.75 1.05 2.01
CA GLU A 254 19.25 2.00 3.00
C GLU A 254 19.11 1.40 4.41
N PHE A 255 20.10 1.62 5.26
CA PHE A 255 20.08 1.22 6.65
C PHE A 255 20.31 2.41 7.57
N SER A 256 19.32 2.72 8.39
CA SER A 256 19.36 3.79 9.39
C SER A 256 19.31 3.22 10.79
N PHE A 257 20.36 3.51 11.57
CA PHE A 257 20.52 3.05 12.94
C PHE A 257 20.50 4.22 13.92
N TYR A 258 19.63 4.14 14.92
CA TYR A 258 19.45 5.16 15.96
C TYR A 258 19.94 4.60 17.32
N PRO A 259 21.20 4.82 17.72
CA PRO A 259 21.83 4.08 18.82
C PRO A 259 21.17 4.27 20.18
N ASN A 260 20.45 5.36 20.38
CA ASN A 260 19.80 5.68 21.65
C ASN A 260 18.28 5.45 21.65
N GLU A 261 17.71 4.94 20.54
CA GLU A 261 16.29 4.68 20.42
C GLU A 261 15.95 3.21 20.72
N GLY A 262 14.70 2.99 21.17
CA GLY A 262 14.16 1.67 21.49
C GLY A 262 13.36 1.06 20.32
N HIS A 263 12.25 0.38 20.68
CA HIS A 263 11.32 -0.25 19.72
C HIS A 263 10.35 0.77 19.09
N GLY A 264 10.88 1.91 18.70
CA GLY A 264 10.18 3.06 18.16
C GLY A 264 10.68 4.34 18.82
N TRP A 265 10.40 5.46 18.18
CA TRP A 265 10.87 6.77 18.62
C TRP A 265 9.92 7.89 18.19
N ILE A 266 10.14 9.05 18.81
CA ILE A 266 9.38 10.27 18.55
C ILE A 266 10.36 11.45 18.34
N GLY A 267 9.84 12.62 18.06
CA GLY A 267 10.63 13.85 17.95
C GLY A 267 11.56 13.85 16.73
N ILE A 268 12.80 14.30 16.93
CA ILE A 268 13.72 14.55 15.81
C ILE A 268 14.07 13.29 15.03
N ASN A 269 14.20 12.15 15.69
CA ASN A 269 14.53 10.89 15.02
C ASN A 269 13.35 10.33 14.23
N LEU A 270 12.09 10.57 14.66
CA LEU A 270 10.92 10.25 13.85
C LEU A 270 10.88 11.12 12.58
N LEU A 271 11.21 12.41 12.72
CA LEU A 271 11.27 13.32 11.57
C LEU A 271 12.39 12.93 10.59
N ASP A 272 13.57 12.54 11.10
CA ASP A 272 14.67 12.03 10.28
C ASP A 272 14.28 10.73 9.55
N THR A 273 13.62 9.79 10.27
CA THR A 273 13.07 8.56 9.70
C THR A 273 12.11 8.88 8.55
N TRP A 274 11.18 9.80 8.77
CA TRP A 274 10.23 10.19 7.74
C TRP A 274 10.91 10.84 6.53
N THR A 275 11.88 11.72 6.76
CA THR A 275 12.63 12.39 5.70
C THR A 275 13.33 11.38 4.79
N LYS A 276 13.99 10.38 5.38
CA LYS A 276 14.66 9.30 4.64
C LYS A 276 13.66 8.38 3.94
N LEU A 277 12.61 7.99 4.64
CA LEU A 277 11.55 7.15 4.11
C LEU A 277 10.90 7.81 2.88
N LYS A 278 10.56 9.10 2.97
CA LYS A 278 9.99 9.84 1.86
C LYS A 278 10.93 9.88 0.66
N ALA A 279 12.19 10.20 0.86
CA ALA A 279 13.19 10.21 -0.20
C ALA A 279 13.33 8.82 -0.86
N PHE A 280 13.27 7.75 -0.07
CA PHE A 280 13.31 6.39 -0.57
C PHE A 280 12.05 6.04 -1.37
N ILE A 281 10.86 6.42 -0.90
CA ILE A 281 9.60 6.27 -1.63
C ILE A 281 9.68 6.99 -2.97
N GLU A 282 10.07 8.27 -2.99
CA GLU A 282 10.14 9.09 -4.21
C GLU A 282 11.18 8.56 -5.22
N THR A 283 12.18 7.81 -4.76
CA THR A 283 13.22 7.24 -5.61
C THR A 283 12.83 5.89 -6.21
N HIS A 284 12.14 5.04 -5.47
CA HIS A 284 11.94 3.64 -5.82
C HIS A 284 10.48 3.27 -6.11
N HIS A 285 9.55 4.15 -5.78
CA HIS A 285 8.12 3.87 -5.93
C HIS A 285 7.35 4.93 -6.71
#